data_adafe596d202e60a228b2b12a8307075
#
_entry.id   adafe596d202e60a228b2b12a8307075
#
_cell.length_a   1.000
_cell.length_b   1.000
_cell.length_c   1.000
_cell.angle_alpha   90.00
_cell.angle_beta   90.00
_cell.angle_gamma   90.00
#
_symmetry.space_group_name_H-M   'P 1'
#
loop_
_entity.id
_entity.type
_entity.pdbx_description
1 polymer ?
#
loop_
_entity_poly.entity_id
_entity_poly.type
_entity_poly.pdbx_seq_one_letter_code
_entity_poly.pdbx_strand_id
1 'polypeptide(L)'
;MHQSWGLLVGSVIGTNDAQWMLDISGLAGLDRIEPLEGGWDNSCVLLTLTDGAFVVLKAWDANTVEEVGRVIERHCHLDSHGIPTPVPLRLEEGRMLVEKDGVAWTLLPYFPGGMLDSDEESLRSLGKVQAKMHMVPTSDCFPDIYKMGFRLFEKVLSIGGEWESHPFLELLRNEVPTLKEGIPPGLPSGVLHGDLFPDNVIGSDGEVSCLLYTSDAADD
;
A
#
# COMPACT_ATOMS: atom_id res chain seq x y z
N MET A 1 19.75 -24.54 -16.36
CA MET A 1 20.07 -24.06 -15.00
C MET A 1 18.81 -23.40 -14.44
N HIS A 2 18.12 -24.06 -13.53
CA HIS A 2 16.98 -23.48 -12.84
C HIS A 2 17.52 -22.43 -11.85
N GLN A 3 17.34 -21.15 -12.18
CA GLN A 3 17.44 -20.12 -11.17
C GLN A 3 16.18 -20.22 -10.29
N SER A 4 16.36 -20.68 -9.07
CA SER A 4 15.36 -20.57 -8.03
C SER A 4 15.10 -19.08 -7.77
N TRP A 5 13.96 -18.60 -8.15
CA TRP A 5 13.41 -17.36 -7.62
C TRP A 5 13.24 -17.60 -6.12
N GLY A 6 14.15 -17.06 -5.33
CA GLY A 6 14.00 -17.05 -3.88
C GLY A 6 12.72 -16.25 -3.59
N LEU A 7 11.71 -16.94 -3.07
CA LEU A 7 10.65 -16.29 -2.33
C LEU A 7 11.33 -15.43 -1.28
N LEU A 8 11.19 -14.11 -1.38
CA LEU A 8 11.44 -13.20 -0.27
C LEU A 8 10.43 -13.63 0.81
N VAL A 9 10.87 -14.48 1.71
CA VAL A 9 10.10 -14.81 2.91
C VAL A 9 10.21 -13.55 3.75
N GLY A 10 9.14 -12.77 3.84
CA GLY A 10 9.06 -11.63 4.74
C GLY A 10 9.43 -12.03 6.17
N SER A 11 9.88 -11.09 6.97
CA SER A 11 10.28 -11.32 8.35
C SER A 11 9.12 -11.96 9.12
N VAL A 12 9.35 -13.09 9.80
CA VAL A 12 8.31 -13.67 10.66
C VAL A 12 8.20 -12.80 11.91
N ILE A 13 7.13 -12.01 11.99
CA ILE A 13 6.84 -11.19 13.17
C ILE A 13 6.51 -12.11 14.34
N GLY A 14 7.34 -12.09 15.37
CA GLY A 14 7.19 -12.91 16.57
C GLY A 14 6.62 -12.15 17.76
N THR A 15 6.34 -12.88 18.83
CA THR A 15 5.84 -12.32 20.10
C THR A 15 6.77 -11.25 20.67
N ASN A 16 8.10 -11.41 20.51
CA ASN A 16 9.08 -10.44 21.00
C ASN A 16 9.00 -9.11 20.25
N ASP A 17 8.74 -9.15 18.93
CA ASP A 17 8.59 -7.95 18.13
C ASP A 17 7.29 -7.23 18.46
N ALA A 18 6.20 -7.98 18.64
CA ALA A 18 4.91 -7.45 19.07
C ALA A 18 5.02 -6.80 20.47
N GLN A 19 5.62 -7.48 21.43
CA GLN A 19 5.79 -6.94 22.78
C GLN A 19 6.67 -5.68 22.77
N TRP A 20 7.81 -5.72 22.08
CA TRP A 20 8.67 -4.54 21.92
C TRP A 20 7.90 -3.34 21.34
N MET A 21 7.07 -3.56 20.32
CA MET A 21 6.32 -2.48 19.70
C MET A 21 5.22 -1.95 20.61
N LEU A 22 4.56 -2.80 21.38
CA LEU A 22 3.56 -2.40 22.37
C LEU A 22 4.18 -1.62 23.52
N ASP A 23 5.36 -2.03 24.01
CA ASP A 23 6.08 -1.35 25.09
C ASP A 23 6.41 0.13 24.76
N ILE A 24 6.68 0.44 23.48
CA ILE A 24 6.98 1.80 23.00
C ILE A 24 5.75 2.57 22.52
N SER A 25 4.60 1.93 22.48
CA SER A 25 3.36 2.53 21.98
C SER A 25 2.47 3.10 23.09
N GLY A 26 2.70 2.71 24.35
CA GLY A 26 1.82 3.03 25.46
C GLY A 26 0.46 2.31 25.42
N LEU A 27 0.30 1.33 24.54
CA LEU A 27 -0.92 0.51 24.46
C LEU A 27 -0.91 -0.61 25.50
N ALA A 28 -2.06 -1.27 25.67
CA ALA A 28 -2.19 -2.44 26.53
C ALA A 28 -1.26 -3.58 26.07
N GLY A 29 -0.95 -4.52 26.96
CA GLY A 29 -0.08 -5.63 26.68
C GLY A 29 -0.65 -6.62 25.65
N LEU A 30 0.20 -7.48 25.12
CA LEU A 30 -0.19 -8.52 24.15
C LEU A 30 -0.97 -9.64 24.87
N ASP A 31 -2.14 -9.97 24.33
CA ASP A 31 -2.88 -11.20 24.68
C ASP A 31 -2.65 -12.29 23.62
N ARG A 32 -2.83 -11.94 22.34
CA ARG A 32 -2.69 -12.90 21.24
C ARG A 32 -2.10 -12.25 20.00
N ILE A 33 -1.36 -13.05 19.20
CA ILE A 33 -0.83 -12.69 17.89
C ILE A 33 -1.31 -13.69 16.85
N GLU A 34 -1.81 -13.19 15.72
CA GLU A 34 -2.32 -14.01 14.62
C GLU A 34 -1.77 -13.47 13.29
N PRO A 35 -1.30 -14.33 12.38
CA PRO A 35 -0.91 -13.87 11.05
C PRO A 35 -2.11 -13.30 10.31
N LEU A 36 -1.90 -12.20 9.58
CA LEU A 36 -2.85 -11.71 8.59
C LEU A 36 -2.41 -12.21 7.23
N GLU A 37 -3.34 -12.88 6.55
CA GLU A 37 -3.13 -13.29 5.16
C GLU A 37 -3.30 -12.07 4.26
N GLY A 38 -2.40 -11.88 3.30
CA GLY A 38 -2.43 -10.78 2.32
C GLY A 38 -1.20 -9.88 2.42
N GLY A 39 -0.84 -9.30 1.28
CA GLY A 39 0.39 -8.52 1.11
C GLY A 39 1.57 -9.40 0.67
N TRP A 40 2.09 -9.13 -0.54
CA TRP A 40 3.17 -9.93 -1.13
C TRP A 40 4.55 -9.49 -0.63
N ASP A 41 4.68 -8.23 -0.17
CA ASP A 41 5.97 -7.58 0.04
C ASP A 41 6.27 -7.23 1.51
N ASN A 42 5.28 -7.28 2.41
CA ASN A 42 5.43 -6.85 3.80
C ASN A 42 4.75 -7.81 4.76
N SER A 43 5.31 -7.96 5.95
CA SER A 43 4.77 -8.84 6.99
C SER A 43 3.75 -8.11 7.86
N CYS A 44 2.59 -8.73 8.08
CA CYS A 44 1.52 -8.18 8.92
C CYS A 44 1.00 -9.24 9.90
N VAL A 45 0.72 -8.81 11.13
CA VAL A 45 0.04 -9.64 12.13
C VAL A 45 -1.05 -8.84 12.86
N LEU A 46 -2.12 -9.52 13.20
CA LEU A 46 -3.15 -8.99 14.10
C LEU A 46 -2.72 -9.23 15.55
N LEU A 47 -2.72 -8.18 16.34
CA LEU A 47 -2.51 -8.24 17.79
C LEU A 47 -3.85 -8.04 18.49
N THR A 48 -4.22 -8.98 19.36
CA THR A 48 -5.27 -8.79 20.37
C THR A 48 -4.58 -8.31 21.65
N LEU A 49 -5.05 -7.19 22.20
CA LEU A 49 -4.49 -6.60 23.39
C LEU A 49 -5.24 -7.07 24.65
N THR A 50 -4.61 -6.97 25.82
CA THR A 50 -5.18 -7.44 27.09
C THR A 50 -6.43 -6.65 27.54
N ASP A 51 -6.69 -5.48 26.95
CA ASP A 51 -7.93 -4.71 27.13
C ASP A 51 -9.04 -5.06 26.11
N GLY A 52 -8.76 -6.03 25.22
CA GLY A 52 -9.66 -6.46 24.16
C GLY A 52 -9.60 -5.65 22.86
N ALA A 53 -8.73 -4.65 22.77
CA ALA A 53 -8.53 -3.90 21.52
C ALA A 53 -7.76 -4.73 20.49
N PHE A 54 -7.90 -4.35 19.22
CA PHE A 54 -7.21 -4.95 18.08
C PHE A 54 -6.35 -3.90 17.38
N VAL A 55 -5.12 -4.27 17.05
CA VAL A 55 -4.21 -3.46 16.23
C VAL A 55 -3.44 -4.35 15.25
N VAL A 56 -3.00 -3.78 14.15
CA VAL A 56 -2.17 -4.50 13.16
C VAL A 56 -0.74 -4.03 13.31
N LEU A 57 0.17 -4.96 13.55
CA LEU A 57 1.61 -4.70 13.50
C LEU A 57 2.11 -5.03 12.10
N LYS A 58 2.75 -4.05 11.46
CA LYS A 58 3.33 -4.20 10.12
C LYS A 58 4.84 -3.94 10.15
N ALA A 59 5.60 -4.89 9.59
CA ALA A 59 7.00 -4.73 9.23
C ALA A 59 7.10 -4.48 7.72
N TRP A 60 7.80 -3.41 7.34
CA TRP A 60 7.93 -2.97 5.96
C TRP A 60 9.22 -3.52 5.34
N ASP A 61 9.21 -4.82 5.07
CA ASP A 61 10.39 -5.57 4.63
C ASP A 61 10.90 -5.16 3.23
N ALA A 62 9.99 -4.71 2.37
CA ALA A 62 10.29 -4.34 0.99
C ALA A 62 10.60 -2.84 0.79
N ASN A 63 10.45 -2.02 1.84
CA ASN A 63 10.53 -0.57 1.73
C ASN A 63 11.63 0.02 2.62
N THR A 64 12.26 1.08 2.17
CA THR A 64 13.14 1.89 3.03
C THR A 64 12.33 2.67 4.06
N VAL A 65 12.96 3.05 5.16
CA VAL A 65 12.32 3.88 6.21
C VAL A 65 11.80 5.21 5.65
N GLU A 66 12.53 5.80 4.69
CA GLU A 66 12.12 7.04 4.02
C GLU A 66 10.86 6.86 3.17
N GLU A 67 10.77 5.78 2.39
CA GLU A 67 9.59 5.44 1.61
C GLU A 67 8.37 5.24 2.51
N VAL A 68 8.53 4.51 3.64
CA VAL A 68 7.45 4.35 4.62
C VAL A 68 7.01 5.69 5.21
N GLY A 69 7.94 6.59 5.48
CA GLY A 69 7.64 7.95 5.91
C GLY A 69 6.71 8.67 4.91
N ARG A 70 7.04 8.61 3.62
CA ARG A 70 6.20 9.19 2.54
C ARG A 70 4.83 8.52 2.44
N VAL A 71 4.75 7.21 2.62
CA VAL A 71 3.45 6.50 2.65
C VAL A 71 2.58 7.00 3.80
N ILE A 72 3.16 7.18 4.99
CA ILE A 72 2.43 7.71 6.16
C ILE A 72 1.92 9.13 5.89
N GLU A 73 2.74 9.99 5.28
CA GLU A 73 2.31 11.35 4.90
C GLU A 73 1.11 11.32 3.95
N ARG A 74 1.12 10.43 2.95
CA ARG A 74 -0.02 10.22 2.03
C ARG A 74 -1.27 9.75 2.77
N HIS A 75 -1.13 8.76 3.67
CA HIS A 75 -2.26 8.29 4.48
C HIS A 75 -2.83 9.42 5.34
N CYS A 76 -1.99 10.20 6.02
CA CYS A 76 -2.44 11.35 6.80
C CYS A 76 -3.15 12.41 5.94
N HIS A 77 -2.62 12.68 4.73
CA HIS A 77 -3.24 13.61 3.81
C HIS A 77 -4.62 13.12 3.34
N LEU A 78 -4.72 11.87 2.91
CA LEU A 78 -5.98 11.26 2.48
C LEU A 78 -7.02 11.23 3.60
N ASP A 79 -6.64 10.80 4.79
CA ASP A 79 -7.51 10.75 5.97
C ASP A 79 -8.03 12.13 6.34
N SER A 80 -7.18 13.17 6.31
CA SER A 80 -7.59 14.56 6.57
C SER A 80 -8.64 15.09 5.58
N HIS A 81 -8.77 14.47 4.41
CA HIS A 81 -9.81 14.72 3.41
C HIS A 81 -10.96 13.70 3.47
N GLY A 82 -10.98 12.85 4.50
CA GLY A 82 -12.01 11.86 4.77
C GLY A 82 -12.02 10.69 3.79
N ILE A 83 -10.86 10.31 3.27
CA ILE A 83 -10.66 9.04 2.58
C ILE A 83 -10.23 8.01 3.62
N PRO A 84 -10.95 6.89 3.79
CA PRO A 84 -10.64 5.90 4.80
C PRO A 84 -9.35 5.15 4.43
N THR A 85 -8.25 5.43 5.14
CA THR A 85 -6.95 4.78 4.97
C THR A 85 -6.37 4.39 6.33
N PRO A 86 -5.47 3.39 6.40
CA PRO A 86 -4.91 2.93 7.66
C PRO A 86 -3.76 3.85 8.14
N VAL A 87 -4.11 5.05 8.64
CA VAL A 87 -3.13 5.95 9.25
C VAL A 87 -2.52 5.28 10.48
N PRO A 88 -1.18 5.15 10.57
CA PRO A 88 -0.55 4.52 11.73
C PRO A 88 -0.86 5.22 13.04
N LEU A 89 -0.97 4.43 14.09
CA LEU A 89 -1.16 4.93 15.46
C LEU A 89 0.08 5.72 15.90
N ARG A 90 -0.14 6.77 16.69
CA ARG A 90 0.95 7.52 17.29
C ARG A 90 1.51 6.76 18.49
N LEU A 91 2.81 6.58 18.49
CA LEU A 91 3.57 6.03 19.59
C LEU A 91 3.79 7.11 20.67
N GLU A 92 4.30 6.75 21.85
CA GLU A 92 4.44 7.68 22.98
C GLU A 92 5.14 9.00 22.64
N GLU A 93 6.19 8.97 21.82
CA GLU A 93 6.91 10.19 21.42
C GLU A 93 6.25 10.93 20.22
N GLY A 94 5.02 10.55 19.84
CA GLY A 94 4.28 11.13 18.73
C GLY A 94 4.73 10.65 17.34
N ARG A 95 5.71 9.75 17.26
CA ARG A 95 6.14 9.10 16.03
C ARG A 95 5.06 8.14 15.53
N MET A 96 5.01 7.89 14.23
CA MET A 96 4.09 6.92 13.61
C MET A 96 4.81 5.69 13.07
N LEU A 97 6.15 5.72 13.06
CA LEU A 97 7.00 4.60 12.70
C LEU A 97 8.22 4.56 13.62
N VAL A 98 8.82 3.39 13.73
CA VAL A 98 10.14 3.19 14.32
C VAL A 98 10.96 2.28 13.42
N GLU A 99 12.27 2.44 13.48
CA GLU A 99 13.23 1.57 12.78
C GLU A 99 13.83 0.57 13.77
N LYS A 100 13.92 -0.67 13.33
CA LYS A 100 14.64 -1.73 14.02
C LYS A 100 15.32 -2.62 12.99
N ASP A 101 16.62 -2.77 13.11
CA ASP A 101 17.46 -3.60 12.22
C ASP A 101 17.33 -3.25 10.72
N GLY A 102 17.14 -1.96 10.40
CA GLY A 102 16.97 -1.45 9.04
C GLY A 102 15.55 -1.60 8.47
N VAL A 103 14.61 -2.16 9.23
CA VAL A 103 13.20 -2.31 8.86
C VAL A 103 12.36 -1.26 9.55
N ALA A 104 11.45 -0.64 8.82
CA ALA A 104 10.44 0.25 9.39
C ALA A 104 9.28 -0.58 9.97
N TRP A 105 8.79 -0.17 11.15
CA TRP A 105 7.68 -0.83 11.85
C TRP A 105 6.60 0.19 12.17
N THR A 106 5.33 -0.22 11.98
CA THR A 106 4.16 0.60 12.27
C THR A 106 3.09 -0.20 13.00
N LEU A 107 2.32 0.47 13.87
CA LEU A 107 1.05 -0.04 14.38
C LEU A 107 -0.07 0.65 13.60
N LEU A 108 -0.95 -0.14 13.01
CA LEU A 108 -2.09 0.34 12.23
C LEU A 108 -3.39 0.06 12.99
N PRO A 109 -4.43 0.89 12.82
CA PRO A 109 -5.75 0.56 13.31
C PRO A 109 -6.25 -0.72 12.62
N TYR A 110 -6.95 -1.56 13.36
CA TYR A 110 -7.65 -2.71 12.79
C TYR A 110 -9.01 -2.26 12.24
N PHE A 111 -9.27 -2.57 11.00
CA PHE A 111 -10.57 -2.36 10.36
C PHE A 111 -11.30 -3.71 10.30
N PRO A 112 -12.44 -3.88 10.98
CA PRO A 112 -13.22 -5.09 10.87
C PRO A 112 -13.83 -5.23 9.47
N GLY A 113 -13.94 -6.45 8.99
CA GLY A 113 -14.44 -6.76 7.66
C GLY A 113 -13.50 -7.69 6.89
N GLY A 114 -13.71 -7.76 5.61
CA GLY A 114 -12.91 -8.55 4.68
C GLY A 114 -12.71 -7.82 3.37
N MET A 115 -12.27 -8.55 2.35
CA MET A 115 -12.22 -8.05 0.99
C MET A 115 -13.63 -7.59 0.58
N LEU A 116 -13.73 -6.41 -0.03
CA LEU A 116 -15.00 -5.86 -0.48
C LEU A 116 -15.68 -6.80 -1.49
N ASP A 117 -16.96 -7.07 -1.32
CA ASP A 117 -17.75 -7.88 -2.23
C ASP A 117 -17.89 -7.20 -3.61
N SER A 118 -18.28 -7.99 -4.62
CA SER A 118 -18.45 -7.51 -6.00
C SER A 118 -19.91 -7.26 -6.37
N ASP A 119 -20.82 -7.18 -5.40
CA ASP A 119 -22.21 -6.82 -5.62
C ASP A 119 -22.39 -5.31 -5.95
N GLU A 120 -23.60 -4.94 -6.37
CA GLU A 120 -23.89 -3.58 -6.82
C GLU A 120 -23.70 -2.53 -5.70
N GLU A 121 -24.03 -2.86 -4.45
CA GLU A 121 -23.93 -1.95 -3.31
C GLU A 121 -22.46 -1.67 -2.99
N SER A 122 -21.65 -2.70 -2.88
CA SER A 122 -20.22 -2.65 -2.66
C SER A 122 -19.48 -1.86 -3.76
N LEU A 123 -19.79 -2.17 -5.04
CA LEU A 123 -19.19 -1.44 -6.16
C LEU A 123 -19.62 0.03 -6.21
N ARG A 124 -20.83 0.34 -5.80
CA ARG A 124 -21.32 1.73 -5.69
C ARG A 124 -20.62 2.47 -4.56
N SER A 125 -20.41 1.82 -3.42
CA SER A 125 -19.64 2.37 -2.29
C SER A 125 -18.19 2.65 -2.71
N LEU A 126 -17.54 1.68 -3.36
CA LEU A 126 -16.17 1.85 -3.89
C LEU A 126 -16.09 3.02 -4.87
N GLY A 127 -17.02 3.11 -5.81
CA GLY A 127 -17.06 4.22 -6.79
C GLY A 127 -17.21 5.59 -6.13
N LYS A 128 -17.98 5.71 -5.06
CA LYS A 128 -18.10 6.96 -4.28
C LYS A 128 -16.79 7.34 -3.62
N VAL A 129 -16.11 6.39 -2.97
CA VAL A 129 -14.83 6.63 -2.29
C VAL A 129 -13.75 6.98 -3.30
N GLN A 130 -13.69 6.27 -4.44
CA GLN A 130 -12.76 6.57 -5.53
C GLN A 130 -12.99 7.96 -6.10
N ALA A 131 -14.23 8.34 -6.40
CA ALA A 131 -14.56 9.67 -6.89
C ALA A 131 -14.17 10.77 -5.88
N LYS A 132 -14.39 10.55 -4.59
CA LYS A 132 -13.95 11.45 -3.53
C LYS A 132 -12.43 11.58 -3.48
N MET A 133 -11.71 10.46 -3.60
CA MET A 133 -10.24 10.47 -3.64
C MET A 133 -9.69 11.27 -4.83
N HIS A 134 -10.28 11.14 -6.01
CA HIS A 134 -9.91 11.93 -7.19
C HIS A 134 -10.12 13.45 -7.02
N MET A 135 -10.94 13.85 -6.06
CA MET A 135 -11.17 15.28 -5.73
C MET A 135 -10.24 15.78 -4.61
N VAL A 136 -9.44 14.93 -4.00
CA VAL A 136 -8.46 15.34 -2.99
C VAL A 136 -7.40 16.22 -3.65
N PRO A 137 -7.08 17.39 -3.10
CA PRO A 137 -5.99 18.21 -3.61
C PRO A 137 -4.66 17.46 -3.55
N THR A 138 -3.87 17.54 -4.59
CA THR A 138 -2.51 17.00 -4.58
C THR A 138 -1.62 17.79 -3.60
N SER A 139 -0.63 17.14 -3.03
CA SER A 139 0.39 17.73 -2.16
C SER A 139 1.75 17.10 -2.49
N ASP A 140 2.81 17.70 -1.97
CA ASP A 140 4.20 17.29 -2.25
C ASP A 140 4.53 15.84 -1.80
N CYS A 141 3.66 15.21 -1.00
CA CYS A 141 3.82 13.81 -0.62
C CYS A 141 3.45 12.82 -1.74
N PHE A 142 2.75 13.28 -2.80
CA PHE A 142 2.45 12.44 -3.95
C PHE A 142 3.47 12.68 -5.07
N PRO A 143 3.90 11.63 -5.77
CA PRO A 143 4.80 11.78 -6.90
C PRO A 143 4.08 12.44 -8.08
N ASP A 144 4.77 13.33 -8.79
CA ASP A 144 4.26 13.97 -10.01
C ASP A 144 4.02 13.00 -11.16
N ILE A 145 4.63 11.84 -11.09
CA ILE A 145 4.62 10.85 -12.17
C ILE A 145 4.31 9.48 -11.62
N TYR A 146 3.30 8.87 -12.22
CA TYR A 146 2.91 7.51 -11.89
C TYR A 146 3.99 6.50 -12.32
N LYS A 147 4.53 5.76 -11.36
CA LYS A 147 5.60 4.78 -11.52
C LYS A 147 5.31 3.71 -12.58
N MET A 148 4.08 3.19 -12.59
CA MET A 148 3.63 2.15 -13.52
C MET A 148 3.15 2.73 -14.87
N GLY A 149 3.47 3.99 -15.17
CA GLY A 149 3.12 4.66 -16.40
C GLY A 149 4.19 4.51 -17.52
N PHE A 150 4.23 5.48 -18.42
CA PHE A 150 5.12 5.45 -19.60
C PHE A 150 6.60 5.32 -19.28
N ARG A 151 7.07 5.83 -18.12
CA ARG A 151 8.46 5.65 -17.70
C ARG A 151 8.83 4.18 -17.47
N LEU A 152 7.90 3.39 -16.91
CA LEU A 152 8.13 1.95 -16.78
C LEU A 152 8.26 1.29 -18.14
N PHE A 153 7.39 1.65 -19.09
CA PHE A 153 7.48 1.12 -20.46
C PHE A 153 8.81 1.48 -21.14
N GLU A 154 9.28 2.72 -20.96
CA GLU A 154 10.58 3.16 -21.46
C GLU A 154 11.75 2.40 -20.83
N LYS A 155 11.70 2.19 -19.50
CA LYS A 155 12.68 1.37 -18.76
C LYS A 155 12.68 -0.07 -19.30
N VAL A 156 11.51 -0.69 -19.45
CA VAL A 156 11.38 -2.05 -20.00
C VAL A 156 11.91 -2.11 -21.42
N LEU A 157 11.59 -1.13 -22.27
CA LEU A 157 12.09 -1.06 -23.66
C LEU A 157 13.60 -0.83 -23.74
N SER A 158 14.23 -0.30 -22.71
CA SER A 158 15.70 -0.12 -22.63
C SER A 158 16.45 -1.42 -22.26
N ILE A 159 15.74 -2.47 -21.84
CA ILE A 159 16.32 -3.78 -21.54
C ILE A 159 16.81 -4.38 -22.86
N GLY A 160 18.10 -4.56 -22.99
CA GLY A 160 18.73 -5.16 -24.18
C GLY A 160 19.08 -6.64 -23.97
N GLY A 161 19.90 -7.18 -24.85
CA GLY A 161 20.43 -8.53 -24.76
C GLY A 161 19.47 -9.61 -25.26
N GLU A 162 19.38 -10.73 -24.57
CA GLU A 162 18.58 -11.89 -25.02
C GLU A 162 17.07 -11.63 -25.09
N TRP A 163 16.59 -10.59 -24.42
CA TRP A 163 15.19 -10.19 -24.40
C TRP A 163 14.79 -9.23 -25.53
N GLU A 164 15.73 -8.71 -26.30
CA GLU A 164 15.51 -7.65 -27.31
C GLU A 164 14.46 -8.06 -28.38
N SER A 165 14.41 -9.35 -28.73
CA SER A 165 13.46 -9.91 -29.69
C SER A 165 12.21 -10.52 -29.05
N HIS A 166 11.96 -10.30 -27.75
CA HIS A 166 10.79 -10.84 -27.10
C HIS A 166 9.50 -10.21 -27.65
N PRO A 167 8.45 -10.99 -28.01
CA PRO A 167 7.22 -10.48 -28.63
C PRO A 167 6.53 -9.36 -27.84
N PHE A 168 6.63 -9.40 -26.52
CA PHE A 168 6.11 -8.35 -25.63
C PHE A 168 6.82 -7.00 -25.83
N LEU A 169 8.15 -7.00 -26.01
CA LEU A 169 8.88 -5.76 -26.29
C LEU A 169 8.56 -5.20 -27.67
N GLU A 170 8.31 -6.05 -28.65
CA GLU A 170 7.85 -5.63 -29.97
C GLU A 170 6.46 -4.98 -29.88
N LEU A 171 5.53 -5.58 -29.12
CA LEU A 171 4.22 -4.99 -28.84
C LEU A 171 4.37 -3.61 -28.18
N LEU A 172 5.18 -3.50 -27.13
CA LEU A 172 5.38 -2.21 -26.45
C LEU A 172 5.98 -1.14 -27.37
N ARG A 173 6.95 -1.50 -28.23
CA ARG A 173 7.55 -0.54 -29.19
C ARG A 173 6.51 0.02 -30.16
N ASN A 174 5.53 -0.81 -30.54
CA ASN A 174 4.47 -0.41 -31.47
C ASN A 174 3.36 0.40 -30.78
N GLU A 175 2.95 -0.01 -29.58
CA GLU A 175 1.77 0.55 -28.91
C GLU A 175 2.07 1.81 -28.09
N VAL A 176 3.24 1.89 -27.43
CA VAL A 176 3.56 3.03 -26.54
C VAL A 176 3.53 4.39 -27.27
N PRO A 177 4.06 4.56 -28.50
CA PRO A 177 3.92 5.82 -29.24
C PRO A 177 2.46 6.19 -29.49
N THR A 178 1.67 5.24 -29.99
CA THR A 178 0.24 5.44 -30.27
C THR A 178 -0.54 5.83 -29.02
N LEU A 179 -0.27 5.18 -27.88
CA LEU A 179 -0.89 5.51 -26.59
C LEU A 179 -0.52 6.91 -26.14
N LYS A 180 0.75 7.32 -26.27
CA LYS A 180 1.19 8.68 -25.91
C LYS A 180 0.51 9.76 -26.75
N GLU A 181 0.42 9.54 -28.06
CA GLU A 181 -0.26 10.47 -28.99
C GLU A 181 -1.78 10.49 -28.77
N GLY A 182 -2.37 9.37 -28.35
CA GLY A 182 -3.80 9.23 -28.11
C GLY A 182 -4.30 9.90 -26.81
N ILE A 183 -3.41 10.27 -25.87
CA ILE A 183 -3.80 10.97 -24.64
C ILE A 183 -4.01 12.47 -24.93
N PRO A 184 -5.25 12.97 -24.83
CA PRO A 184 -5.52 14.38 -25.08
C PRO A 184 -4.81 15.26 -24.04
N PRO A 185 -4.29 16.44 -24.43
CA PRO A 185 -3.78 17.41 -23.48
C PRO A 185 -4.92 17.98 -22.61
N GLY A 186 -4.60 18.29 -21.35
CA GLY A 186 -5.56 18.94 -20.45
C GLY A 186 -6.58 17.99 -19.80
N LEU A 187 -6.29 16.71 -19.73
CA LEU A 187 -7.08 15.79 -18.90
C LEU A 187 -7.05 16.25 -17.43
N PRO A 188 -8.17 16.05 -16.69
CA PRO A 188 -8.16 16.25 -15.24
C PRO A 188 -7.03 15.43 -14.59
N SER A 189 -6.35 16.06 -13.65
CA SER A 189 -5.33 15.39 -12.82
C SER A 189 -5.77 15.39 -11.36
N GLY A 190 -5.36 14.38 -10.61
CA GLY A 190 -5.71 14.23 -9.19
C GLY A 190 -5.03 13.03 -8.58
N VAL A 191 -5.30 12.80 -7.31
CA VAL A 191 -4.79 11.63 -6.60
C VAL A 191 -5.47 10.36 -7.13
N LEU A 192 -4.67 9.39 -7.55
CA LEU A 192 -5.12 8.07 -7.99
C LEU A 192 -4.61 7.02 -7.00
N HIS A 193 -5.39 5.97 -6.78
CA HIS A 193 -4.92 4.81 -6.00
C HIS A 193 -3.85 4.03 -6.77
N GLY A 194 -4.05 3.86 -8.06
CA GLY A 194 -3.12 3.18 -8.97
C GLY A 194 -3.21 1.65 -8.95
N ASP A 195 -3.74 1.06 -7.87
CA ASP A 195 -3.83 -0.40 -7.68
C ASP A 195 -5.11 -0.76 -6.91
N LEU A 196 -6.26 -0.22 -7.33
CA LEU A 196 -7.54 -0.40 -6.64
C LEU A 196 -8.22 -1.71 -7.05
N PHE A 197 -7.62 -2.83 -6.66
CA PHE A 197 -8.22 -4.15 -6.75
C PHE A 197 -9.02 -4.48 -5.48
N PRO A 198 -9.95 -5.46 -5.50
CA PRO A 198 -10.75 -5.84 -4.34
C PRO A 198 -9.95 -6.22 -3.08
N ASP A 199 -8.78 -6.81 -3.24
CA ASP A 199 -7.84 -7.18 -2.17
C ASP A 199 -7.16 -5.96 -1.51
N ASN A 200 -7.22 -4.79 -2.13
CA ASN A 200 -6.78 -3.53 -1.57
C ASN A 200 -7.92 -2.71 -0.94
N VAL A 201 -9.09 -3.34 -0.71
CA VAL A 201 -10.26 -2.68 -0.13
C VAL A 201 -10.86 -3.53 0.99
N ILE A 202 -10.85 -3.01 2.20
CA ILE A 202 -11.60 -3.62 3.30
C ILE A 202 -13.03 -3.06 3.27
N GLY A 203 -14.00 -3.96 3.29
CA GLY A 203 -15.42 -3.64 3.34
C GLY A 203 -16.15 -4.41 4.41
N SER A 204 -17.29 -3.87 4.81
CA SER A 204 -18.26 -4.53 5.68
C SER A 204 -19.68 -4.06 5.31
N ASP A 205 -20.62 -4.98 5.22
CA ASP A 205 -22.03 -4.70 4.94
C ASP A 205 -22.25 -3.82 3.68
N GLY A 206 -21.52 -4.10 2.61
CA GLY A 206 -21.62 -3.37 1.34
C GLY A 206 -20.91 -1.99 1.32
N GLU A 207 -20.28 -1.57 2.41
CA GLU A 207 -19.61 -0.27 2.52
C GLU A 207 -18.10 -0.43 2.61
N VAL A 208 -17.36 0.51 1.98
CA VAL A 208 -15.90 0.61 2.08
C VAL A 208 -15.52 1.11 3.47
N SER A 209 -14.74 0.31 4.21
CA SER A 209 -14.21 0.66 5.53
C SER A 209 -12.79 1.20 5.46
N CYS A 210 -11.95 0.70 4.52
CA CYS A 210 -10.58 1.13 4.38
C CYS A 210 -10.06 0.87 2.97
N LEU A 211 -9.29 1.81 2.42
CA LEU A 211 -8.47 1.60 1.23
C LEU A 211 -7.04 1.31 1.66
N LEU A 212 -6.54 0.13 1.32
CA LEU A 212 -5.16 -0.25 1.56
C LEU A 212 -4.29 0.35 0.45
N TYR A 213 -3.69 1.51 0.71
CA TYR A 213 -2.79 2.16 -0.21
C TYR A 213 -1.40 1.52 -0.07
N THR A 214 -1.00 0.72 -1.04
CA THR A 214 0.33 0.13 -1.07
C THR A 214 1.31 1.08 -1.74
N SER A 215 2.50 1.22 -1.17
CA SER A 215 3.51 2.20 -1.57
C SER A 215 4.15 1.95 -2.93
N ASP A 216 4.08 0.73 -3.44
CA ASP A 216 4.89 0.29 -4.59
C ASP A 216 4.48 0.89 -5.93
N ALA A 217 3.30 1.49 -6.01
CA ALA A 217 2.85 2.16 -7.22
C ALA A 217 3.42 3.58 -7.41
N ALA A 218 4.08 4.17 -6.41
CA ALA A 218 4.36 5.60 -6.38
C ALA A 218 5.83 6.01 -6.28
N ASP A 219 6.75 5.13 -5.88
CA ASP A 219 8.14 5.53 -5.57
C ASP A 219 9.18 4.90 -6.51
N ASP A 220 9.72 5.68 -7.42
CA ASP A 220 11.08 5.82 -8.01
C ASP A 220 11.09 6.73 -9.24
#